data_5e4a306f885eb2f73bd36dfe20943ce9
#
_entry.id   5e4a306f885eb2f73bd36dfe20943ce9
#
_cell.length_a   1.000
_cell.length_b   1.000
_cell.length_c   1.000
_cell.angle_alpha   90.00
_cell.angle_beta   90.00
_cell.angle_gamma   90.00
#
_symmetry.space_group_name_H-M   'P 1'
#
loop_
_entity.id
_entity.type
_entity.pdbx_description
1 polymer ?
#
loop_
_entity_poly.entity_id
_entity_poly.type
_entity_poly.pdbx_seq_one_letter_code
_entity_poly.pdbx_strand_id
1 'polypeptide(L)'
;MGIVLNQSLKNTIITYIGFAIGGFNTIYLYPVFLGATYYGLTNYIVSSANVIMPIFAIGMQNTLVKFYSQCETNEEKSRFLSFTVLFPLLLIIPMLLIGFYFFDEIIFFLSKKNTIVKNYIWLIPFIGVCMAYFEIFYAWLRVHMHSVFGNFIKEVGLRSASLVLLIGVYFNWITVEGFVYATAVVYLIALLVTMFYAFSIQKPNFQFTIPNNTKDVLVYTFYIILSGSVANLLLDGDKIMLNQYMIIDNIAFYSVATYIALVISVPSRAMHQIVYPITAKLMHENKHDEMDILYKKTSINLQVVGGFVMLGIFVNINMLYEIIIQGLKNPAEKELYLSGIVVVFMIGLSKYFDLILGNNNAIIFNTKYYRAVLFLGVLLVILTVGLNMIFIPIYGIVGSAFATLLSITLYSVAKLLFVVKRLKLYPFTKQTLYSIALTLVLFLLFYFWEFPFNPIISIVLKSILMTIAYVYFNYKFEISIEINQEIDKFLKKLKKA
;
A
#
# COMPACT_ATOMS: atom_id res chain seq x y z
N MET A 1 10.03 -17.20 20.92
CA MET A 1 10.10 -15.78 20.47
C MET A 1 11.14 -15.54 19.36
N GLY A 2 12.28 -16.23 19.29
CA GLY A 2 13.33 -15.97 18.29
C GLY A 2 12.94 -16.16 16.81
N ILE A 3 12.15 -17.19 16.45
CA ILE A 3 11.76 -17.48 15.07
C ILE A 3 10.85 -16.38 14.49
N VAL A 4 9.85 -15.97 15.27
CA VAL A 4 8.89 -14.91 14.83
C VAL A 4 9.59 -13.57 14.65
N LEU A 5 10.47 -13.19 15.58
CA LEU A 5 11.25 -11.95 15.49
C LEU A 5 12.18 -11.97 14.26
N ASN A 6 12.86 -13.09 14.02
CA ASN A 6 13.76 -13.23 12.87
C ASN A 6 13.00 -13.16 11.53
N GLN A 7 11.83 -13.80 11.43
CA GLN A 7 10.98 -13.69 10.24
C GLN A 7 10.45 -12.26 10.03
N SER A 8 10.06 -11.58 11.12
CA SER A 8 9.59 -10.19 11.04
C SER A 8 10.68 -9.27 10.52
N LEU A 9 11.92 -9.38 11.03
CA LEU A 9 13.06 -8.59 10.55
C LEU A 9 13.37 -8.87 9.08
N LYS A 10 13.41 -10.16 8.66
CA LYS A 10 13.63 -10.53 7.26
C LYS A 10 12.51 -9.97 6.36
N ASN A 11 11.26 -10.09 6.76
CA ASN A 11 10.13 -9.55 6.02
C ASN A 11 10.23 -8.03 5.87
N THR A 12 10.64 -7.32 6.92
CA THR A 12 10.84 -5.86 6.88
C THR A 12 11.94 -5.48 5.89
N ILE A 13 13.11 -6.13 5.94
CA ILE A 13 14.23 -5.87 5.01
C ILE A 13 13.80 -6.12 3.56
N ILE A 14 13.14 -7.26 3.30
CA ILE A 14 12.61 -7.62 1.97
C ILE A 14 11.64 -6.54 1.46
N THR A 15 10.75 -6.07 2.31
CA THR A 15 9.79 -5.01 1.95
C THR A 15 10.52 -3.71 1.58
N TYR A 16 11.53 -3.28 2.33
CA TYR A 16 12.31 -2.08 1.99
C TYR A 16 13.10 -2.22 0.68
N ILE A 17 13.74 -3.39 0.46
CA ILE A 17 14.41 -3.68 -0.82
C ILE A 17 13.41 -3.62 -1.97
N GLY A 18 12.25 -4.25 -1.80
CA GLY A 18 11.18 -4.20 -2.78
C GLY A 18 10.70 -2.78 -3.07
N PHE A 19 10.54 -1.94 -2.04
CA PHE A 19 10.21 -0.52 -2.22
C PHE A 19 11.27 0.25 -2.99
N ALA A 20 12.55 0.00 -2.75
CA ALA A 20 13.64 0.64 -3.49
C ALA A 20 13.63 0.26 -4.99
N ILE A 21 13.51 -1.05 -5.30
CA ILE A 21 13.39 -1.54 -6.68
C ILE A 21 12.13 -0.97 -7.35
N GLY A 22 10.98 -1.06 -6.67
CA GLY A 22 9.72 -0.53 -7.17
C GLY A 22 9.76 0.99 -7.40
N GLY A 23 10.45 1.73 -6.53
CA GLY A 23 10.66 3.17 -6.69
C GLY A 23 11.45 3.51 -7.94
N PHE A 24 12.56 2.82 -8.15
CA PHE A 24 13.37 3.00 -9.35
C PHE A 24 12.58 2.67 -10.63
N ASN A 25 11.86 1.56 -10.63
CA ASN A 25 11.00 1.20 -11.75
C ASN A 25 9.93 2.29 -12.00
N THR A 26 9.16 2.64 -10.98
CA THR A 26 7.96 3.49 -11.08
C THR A 26 8.31 4.94 -11.40
N ILE A 27 9.37 5.46 -10.77
CA ILE A 27 9.73 6.88 -10.87
C ILE A 27 10.53 7.15 -12.14
N TYR A 28 11.36 6.21 -12.58
CA TYR A 28 12.28 6.45 -13.67
C TYR A 28 12.09 5.51 -14.87
N LEU A 29 12.15 4.19 -14.67
CA LEU A 29 12.22 3.26 -15.79
C LEU A 29 10.91 3.14 -16.58
N TYR A 30 9.76 3.05 -15.92
CA TYR A 30 8.47 3.00 -16.59
C TYR A 30 8.22 4.26 -17.45
N PRO A 31 8.37 5.48 -16.94
CA PRO A 31 8.21 6.68 -17.74
C PRO A 31 9.12 6.72 -18.96
N VAL A 32 10.38 6.34 -18.82
CA VAL A 32 11.39 6.45 -19.88
C VAL A 32 11.26 5.36 -20.94
N PHE A 33 10.93 4.11 -20.54
CA PHE A 33 10.97 2.97 -21.46
C PHE A 33 9.61 2.62 -22.06
N LEU A 34 8.52 2.82 -21.34
CA LEU A 34 7.18 2.52 -21.84
C LEU A 34 6.44 3.74 -22.40
N GLY A 35 6.87 4.96 -22.00
CA GLY A 35 6.09 6.17 -22.24
C GLY A 35 4.81 6.22 -21.42
N ALA A 36 4.12 7.36 -21.45
CA ALA A 36 2.96 7.61 -20.59
C ALA A 36 1.79 6.65 -20.89
N THR A 37 1.52 6.38 -22.17
CA THR A 37 0.36 5.58 -22.60
C THR A 37 0.43 4.12 -22.11
N TYR A 38 1.52 3.42 -22.39
CA TYR A 38 1.65 2.00 -21.99
C TYR A 38 1.95 1.85 -20.50
N TYR A 39 2.61 2.82 -19.90
CA TYR A 39 2.77 2.84 -18.44
C TYR A 39 1.42 3.05 -17.75
N GLY A 40 0.61 4.02 -18.20
CA GLY A 40 -0.74 4.24 -17.70
C GLY A 40 -1.64 3.01 -17.88
N LEU A 41 -1.60 2.38 -19.08
CA LEU A 41 -2.34 1.15 -19.39
C LEU A 41 -1.96 0.00 -18.44
N THR A 42 -0.66 -0.25 -18.26
CA THR A 42 -0.19 -1.32 -17.36
C THR A 42 -0.66 -1.09 -15.93
N ASN A 43 -0.53 0.15 -15.41
CA ASN A 43 -1.03 0.48 -14.08
C ASN A 43 -2.56 0.34 -13.96
N TYR A 44 -3.31 0.77 -14.97
CA TYR A 44 -4.75 0.60 -14.99
C TYR A 44 -5.17 -0.87 -14.90
N ILE A 45 -4.56 -1.73 -15.71
CA ILE A 45 -4.85 -3.18 -15.72
C ILE A 45 -4.52 -3.81 -14.37
N VAL A 46 -3.31 -3.56 -13.85
CA VAL A 46 -2.86 -4.13 -12.57
C VAL A 46 -3.69 -3.60 -11.40
N SER A 47 -4.01 -2.31 -11.38
CA SER A 47 -4.84 -1.70 -10.34
C SER A 47 -6.29 -2.23 -10.39
N SER A 48 -6.86 -2.39 -11.58
CA SER A 48 -8.18 -3.01 -11.75
C SER A 48 -8.20 -4.46 -11.27
N ALA A 49 -7.16 -5.23 -11.62
CA ALA A 49 -6.99 -6.61 -11.14
C ALA A 49 -6.86 -6.67 -9.61
N ASN A 50 -6.12 -5.74 -8.99
CA ASN A 50 -5.97 -5.66 -7.54
C ASN A 50 -7.28 -5.34 -6.82
N VAL A 51 -8.13 -4.49 -7.41
CA VAL A 51 -9.45 -4.16 -6.83
C VAL A 51 -10.42 -5.35 -6.87
N ILE A 52 -10.40 -6.18 -7.93
CA ILE A 52 -11.27 -7.36 -8.02
C ILE A 52 -10.69 -8.58 -7.30
N MET A 53 -9.39 -8.61 -7.00
CA MET A 53 -8.70 -9.74 -6.35
C MET A 53 -9.38 -10.23 -5.06
N PRO A 54 -9.83 -9.38 -4.09
CA PRO A 54 -10.49 -9.85 -2.88
C PRO A 54 -11.82 -10.58 -3.16
N ILE A 55 -12.49 -10.23 -4.25
CA ILE A 55 -13.73 -10.87 -4.69
C ILE A 55 -13.40 -12.27 -5.20
N PHE A 56 -12.37 -12.42 -6.06
CA PHE A 56 -11.92 -13.72 -6.56
C PHE A 56 -11.32 -14.61 -5.47
N ALA A 57 -10.56 -14.04 -4.54
CA ALA A 57 -10.02 -14.77 -3.40
C ALA A 57 -11.09 -15.17 -2.38
N ILE A 58 -12.28 -14.53 -2.42
CA ILE A 58 -13.40 -14.75 -1.49
C ILE A 58 -12.93 -14.69 -0.02
N GLY A 59 -11.94 -13.85 0.29
CA GLY A 59 -11.39 -13.74 1.63
C GLY A 59 -10.67 -15.00 2.16
N MET A 60 -10.48 -16.04 1.33
CA MET A 60 -9.90 -17.32 1.78
C MET A 60 -8.48 -17.19 2.33
N GLN A 61 -7.70 -16.21 1.86
CA GLN A 61 -6.36 -15.94 2.38
C GLN A 61 -6.35 -15.57 3.88
N ASN A 62 -7.37 -14.90 4.38
CA ASN A 62 -7.49 -14.54 5.80
C ASN A 62 -8.24 -15.62 6.59
N THR A 63 -9.24 -16.24 5.96
CA THR A 63 -9.99 -17.37 6.51
C THR A 63 -9.04 -18.53 6.82
N LEU A 64 -8.12 -18.84 5.91
CA LEU A 64 -7.10 -19.86 6.13
C LEU A 64 -6.26 -19.57 7.37
N VAL A 65 -5.74 -18.36 7.51
CA VAL A 65 -4.90 -17.99 8.66
C VAL A 65 -5.65 -18.08 9.99
N LYS A 66 -6.96 -17.73 9.99
CA LYS A 66 -7.75 -17.73 11.21
C LYS A 66 -8.17 -19.13 11.65
N PHE A 67 -8.67 -19.96 10.73
CA PHE A 67 -9.32 -21.24 11.08
C PHE A 67 -8.37 -22.44 10.99
N TYR A 68 -7.23 -22.33 10.32
CA TYR A 68 -6.27 -23.43 10.22
C TYR A 68 -5.77 -23.94 11.58
N SER A 69 -5.57 -23.04 12.54
CA SER A 69 -5.13 -23.40 13.89
C SER A 69 -6.22 -24.09 14.73
N GLN A 70 -7.48 -24.05 14.29
CA GLN A 70 -8.59 -24.73 14.94
C GLN A 70 -8.76 -26.18 14.48
N CYS A 71 -8.07 -26.60 13.40
CA CYS A 71 -8.04 -27.97 12.95
C CYS A 71 -7.11 -28.78 13.84
N GLU A 72 -7.62 -29.86 14.46
CA GLU A 72 -6.88 -30.67 15.43
C GLU A 72 -6.01 -31.72 14.72
N THR A 73 -6.56 -32.40 13.71
CA THR A 73 -5.89 -33.49 13.01
C THR A 73 -5.19 -33.02 11.72
N ASN A 74 -4.16 -33.75 11.30
CA ASN A 74 -3.49 -33.48 10.01
C ASN A 74 -4.44 -33.68 8.82
N GLU A 75 -5.42 -34.55 8.96
CA GLU A 75 -6.41 -34.79 7.91
C GLU A 75 -7.36 -33.60 7.79
N GLU A 76 -7.85 -33.06 8.90
CA GLU A 76 -8.67 -31.83 8.91
C GLU A 76 -7.91 -30.65 8.33
N LYS A 77 -6.63 -30.48 8.69
CA LYS A 77 -5.74 -29.45 8.11
C LYS A 77 -5.66 -29.58 6.60
N SER A 78 -5.40 -30.79 6.10
CA SER A 78 -5.28 -31.04 4.66
C SER A 78 -6.61 -30.83 3.93
N ARG A 79 -7.73 -31.23 4.50
CA ARG A 79 -9.07 -30.98 3.96
C ARG A 79 -9.41 -29.49 3.94
N PHE A 80 -9.06 -28.75 5.01
CA PHE A 80 -9.29 -27.33 5.09
C PHE A 80 -8.43 -26.56 4.07
N LEU A 81 -7.18 -26.93 3.87
CA LEU A 81 -6.33 -26.40 2.81
C LEU A 81 -6.96 -26.62 1.42
N SER A 82 -7.46 -27.83 1.15
CA SER A 82 -8.14 -28.15 -0.11
C SER A 82 -9.42 -27.33 -0.31
N PHE A 83 -10.19 -27.15 0.76
CA PHE A 83 -11.37 -26.28 0.74
C PHE A 83 -11.02 -24.85 0.37
N THR A 84 -9.97 -24.27 0.96
CA THR A 84 -9.55 -22.88 0.66
C THR A 84 -9.09 -22.66 -0.78
N VAL A 85 -8.62 -23.71 -1.46
CA VAL A 85 -8.23 -23.67 -2.89
C VAL A 85 -9.43 -23.92 -3.81
N LEU A 86 -10.28 -24.92 -3.49
CA LEU A 86 -11.36 -25.34 -4.37
C LEU A 86 -12.60 -24.44 -4.26
N PHE A 87 -12.91 -23.95 -3.06
CA PHE A 87 -14.11 -23.13 -2.84
C PHE A 87 -14.14 -21.84 -3.70
N PRO A 88 -13.03 -21.07 -3.85
CA PRO A 88 -13.02 -19.93 -4.76
C PRO A 88 -13.33 -20.30 -6.21
N LEU A 89 -12.90 -21.47 -6.72
CA LEU A 89 -13.19 -21.90 -8.10
C LEU A 89 -14.70 -22.01 -8.36
N LEU A 90 -15.46 -22.48 -7.37
CA LEU A 90 -16.92 -22.61 -7.51
C LEU A 90 -17.62 -21.26 -7.74
N LEU A 91 -17.01 -20.15 -7.33
CA LEU A 91 -17.57 -18.81 -7.52
C LEU A 91 -16.86 -18.04 -8.65
N ILE A 92 -15.57 -18.24 -8.84
CA ILE A 92 -14.81 -17.63 -9.95
C ILE A 92 -15.36 -18.07 -11.30
N ILE A 93 -15.64 -19.39 -11.48
CA ILE A 93 -16.12 -19.91 -12.77
C ILE A 93 -17.46 -19.26 -13.18
N PRO A 94 -18.51 -19.23 -12.35
CA PRO A 94 -19.75 -18.51 -12.69
C PRO A 94 -19.52 -17.01 -12.92
N MET A 95 -18.65 -16.35 -12.13
CA MET A 95 -18.35 -14.92 -12.31
C MET A 95 -17.67 -14.66 -13.65
N LEU A 96 -16.73 -15.50 -14.06
CA LEU A 96 -16.08 -15.39 -15.36
C LEU A 96 -17.05 -15.67 -16.51
N LEU A 97 -17.98 -16.63 -16.37
CA LEU A 97 -19.02 -16.90 -17.35
C LEU A 97 -19.98 -15.73 -17.52
N ILE A 98 -20.41 -15.11 -16.39
CA ILE A 98 -21.21 -13.89 -16.42
C ILE A 98 -20.43 -12.74 -17.06
N GLY A 99 -19.15 -12.56 -16.67
CA GLY A 99 -18.29 -11.56 -17.28
C GLY A 99 -18.06 -11.77 -18.78
N PHE A 100 -18.01 -13.03 -19.22
CA PHE A 100 -17.92 -13.37 -20.64
C PHE A 100 -19.24 -13.07 -21.38
N TYR A 101 -20.38 -13.35 -20.76
CA TYR A 101 -21.70 -13.05 -21.33
C TYR A 101 -21.90 -11.52 -21.52
N PHE A 102 -21.47 -10.71 -20.55
CA PHE A 102 -21.55 -9.25 -20.60
C PHE A 102 -20.23 -8.59 -21.09
N PHE A 103 -19.42 -9.32 -21.87
CA PHE A 103 -18.08 -8.86 -22.23
C PHE A 103 -18.09 -7.59 -23.09
N ASP A 104 -19.03 -7.49 -24.02
CA ASP A 104 -19.15 -6.32 -24.92
C ASP A 104 -19.61 -5.07 -24.15
N GLU A 105 -20.53 -5.21 -23.19
CA GLU A 105 -20.97 -4.12 -22.31
C GLU A 105 -19.84 -3.66 -21.37
N ILE A 106 -19.07 -4.61 -20.84
CA ILE A 106 -17.90 -4.31 -20.01
C ILE A 106 -16.86 -3.56 -20.83
N ILE A 107 -16.55 -4.03 -22.04
CA ILE A 107 -15.65 -3.35 -22.97
C ILE A 107 -16.15 -1.93 -23.24
N PHE A 108 -17.41 -1.78 -23.64
CA PHE A 108 -18.00 -0.48 -23.93
C PHE A 108 -17.84 0.49 -22.76
N PHE A 109 -18.15 0.03 -21.55
CA PHE A 109 -18.06 0.86 -20.34
C PHE A 109 -16.61 1.23 -19.98
N LEU A 110 -15.68 0.27 -19.97
CA LEU A 110 -14.30 0.47 -19.52
C LEU A 110 -13.41 1.16 -20.58
N SER A 111 -13.73 1.02 -21.86
CA SER A 111 -12.95 1.62 -22.96
C SER A 111 -13.55 2.92 -23.51
N LYS A 112 -14.63 3.41 -22.93
CA LYS A 112 -15.37 4.60 -23.40
C LYS A 112 -14.47 5.81 -23.67
N LYS A 113 -13.54 6.10 -22.79
CA LYS A 113 -12.60 7.22 -22.89
C LYS A 113 -11.29 6.80 -23.57
N ASN A 114 -10.86 5.56 -23.37
CA ASN A 114 -9.55 5.05 -23.78
C ASN A 114 -9.70 3.76 -24.58
N THR A 115 -9.78 3.89 -25.90
CA THR A 115 -10.02 2.75 -26.82
C THR A 115 -8.92 1.70 -26.78
N ILE A 116 -7.67 2.07 -26.46
CA ILE A 116 -6.54 1.14 -26.30
C ILE A 116 -6.83 0.06 -25.25
N VAL A 117 -7.59 0.38 -24.21
CA VAL A 117 -7.95 -0.54 -23.13
C VAL A 117 -8.71 -1.76 -23.65
N LYS A 118 -9.49 -1.59 -24.74
CA LYS A 118 -10.30 -2.65 -25.36
C LYS A 118 -9.50 -3.93 -25.63
N ASN A 119 -8.29 -3.81 -26.10
CA ASN A 119 -7.46 -4.95 -26.49
C ASN A 119 -6.88 -5.72 -25.28
N TYR A 120 -6.92 -5.14 -24.08
CA TYR A 120 -6.24 -5.67 -22.89
C TYR A 120 -7.19 -5.95 -21.71
N ILE A 121 -8.50 -5.70 -21.87
CA ILE A 121 -9.48 -5.86 -20.76
C ILE A 121 -9.47 -7.28 -20.20
N TRP A 122 -9.31 -8.30 -21.02
CA TRP A 122 -9.28 -9.69 -20.60
C TRP A 122 -8.10 -10.02 -19.66
N LEU A 123 -7.04 -9.20 -19.67
CA LEU A 123 -5.91 -9.34 -18.73
C LEU A 123 -6.33 -9.01 -17.29
N ILE A 124 -7.34 -8.15 -17.10
CA ILE A 124 -7.80 -7.75 -15.75
C ILE A 124 -8.29 -8.96 -14.94
N PRO A 125 -9.28 -9.74 -15.38
CA PRO A 125 -9.70 -10.93 -14.63
C PRO A 125 -8.61 -11.99 -14.57
N PHE A 126 -7.78 -12.17 -15.60
CA PHE A 126 -6.69 -13.13 -15.59
C PHE A 126 -5.66 -12.81 -14.48
N ILE A 127 -5.15 -11.57 -14.44
CA ILE A 127 -4.23 -11.12 -13.39
C ILE A 127 -4.91 -11.15 -12.02
N GLY A 128 -6.19 -10.78 -11.94
CA GLY A 128 -6.98 -10.81 -10.70
C GLY A 128 -7.07 -12.20 -10.10
N VAL A 129 -7.30 -13.24 -10.92
CA VAL A 129 -7.30 -14.65 -10.49
C VAL A 129 -5.89 -15.06 -10.04
N CYS A 130 -4.85 -14.70 -10.81
CA CYS A 130 -3.46 -14.99 -10.42
C CYS A 130 -3.10 -14.37 -9.07
N MET A 131 -3.48 -13.11 -8.84
CA MET A 131 -3.28 -12.41 -7.56
C MET A 131 -4.07 -13.08 -6.43
N ALA A 132 -5.32 -13.47 -6.65
CA ALA A 132 -6.17 -14.10 -5.66
C ALA A 132 -5.58 -15.43 -5.18
N TYR A 133 -5.20 -16.28 -6.11
CA TYR A 133 -4.57 -17.56 -5.77
C TYR A 133 -3.16 -17.40 -5.19
N PHE A 134 -2.40 -16.43 -5.66
CA PHE A 134 -1.12 -16.08 -5.01
C PHE A 134 -1.32 -15.77 -3.52
N GLU A 135 -2.30 -14.94 -3.18
CA GLU A 135 -2.59 -14.59 -1.76
C GLU A 135 -3.08 -15.79 -0.95
N ILE A 136 -3.84 -16.73 -1.54
CA ILE A 136 -4.25 -17.96 -0.88
C ILE A 136 -3.04 -18.86 -0.59
N PHE A 137 -2.16 -19.10 -1.57
CA PHE A 137 -0.95 -19.89 -1.36
C PHE A 137 0.05 -19.17 -0.45
N TYR A 138 0.14 -17.88 -0.50
CA TYR A 138 0.94 -17.11 0.46
C TYR A 138 0.38 -17.26 1.90
N ALA A 139 -0.92 -17.28 2.08
CA ALA A 139 -1.54 -17.58 3.38
C ALA A 139 -1.21 -19.02 3.84
N TRP A 140 -1.19 -19.98 2.90
CA TRP A 140 -0.74 -21.36 3.16
C TRP A 140 0.71 -21.38 3.70
N LEU A 141 1.62 -20.63 3.09
CA LEU A 141 3.00 -20.50 3.58
C LEU A 141 3.05 -19.85 4.97
N ARG A 142 2.20 -18.86 5.25
CA ARG A 142 2.15 -18.18 6.56
C ARG A 142 1.76 -19.12 7.69
N VAL A 143 0.75 -19.97 7.50
CA VAL A 143 0.32 -20.92 8.53
C VAL A 143 1.37 -22.01 8.81
N HIS A 144 2.28 -22.27 7.86
CA HIS A 144 3.42 -23.16 8.01
C HIS A 144 4.73 -22.47 8.40
N MET A 145 4.68 -21.18 8.83
CA MET A 145 5.85 -20.39 9.21
C MET A 145 6.90 -20.18 8.09
N HIS A 146 6.45 -20.16 6.83
CA HIS A 146 7.27 -19.89 5.64
C HIS A 146 6.93 -18.51 5.01
N SER A 147 6.52 -17.53 5.83
CA SER A 147 6.07 -16.21 5.37
C SER A 147 7.12 -15.43 4.58
N VAL A 148 8.40 -15.66 4.85
CA VAL A 148 9.52 -14.93 4.22
C VAL A 148 9.58 -15.16 2.72
N PHE A 149 9.35 -16.40 2.26
CA PHE A 149 9.38 -16.74 0.84
C PHE A 149 8.24 -16.04 0.07
N GLY A 150 6.99 -16.16 0.53
CA GLY A 150 5.86 -15.50 -0.12
C GLY A 150 6.01 -13.97 -0.14
N ASN A 151 6.51 -13.38 0.96
CA ASN A 151 6.80 -11.95 1.01
C ASN A 151 7.91 -11.55 0.02
N PHE A 152 8.95 -12.38 -0.14
CA PHE A 152 10.01 -12.13 -1.11
C PHE A 152 9.47 -12.13 -2.55
N ILE A 153 8.65 -13.11 -2.94
CA ILE A 153 8.02 -13.13 -4.28
C ILE A 153 7.14 -11.89 -4.48
N LYS A 154 6.32 -11.54 -3.48
CA LYS A 154 5.41 -10.39 -3.55
C LYS A 154 6.13 -9.05 -3.67
N GLU A 155 7.12 -8.80 -2.82
CA GLU A 155 7.72 -7.48 -2.68
C GLU A 155 8.94 -7.29 -3.61
N VAL A 156 9.77 -8.31 -3.75
CA VAL A 156 10.99 -8.24 -4.55
C VAL A 156 10.82 -8.94 -5.90
N GLY A 157 10.27 -10.15 -5.90
CA GLY A 157 10.15 -10.99 -7.10
C GLY A 157 9.40 -10.29 -8.23
N LEU A 158 8.18 -9.81 -7.97
CA LEU A 158 7.36 -9.11 -8.97
C LEU A 158 8.05 -7.84 -9.50
N ARG A 159 8.66 -7.05 -8.62
CA ARG A 159 9.33 -5.80 -9.02
C ARG A 159 10.63 -6.05 -9.78
N SER A 160 11.38 -7.07 -9.39
CA SER A 160 12.59 -7.48 -10.12
C SER A 160 12.25 -8.08 -11.49
N ALA A 161 11.19 -8.87 -11.59
CA ALA A 161 10.71 -9.35 -12.89
C ALA A 161 10.29 -8.20 -13.80
N SER A 162 9.56 -7.21 -13.27
CA SER A 162 9.23 -6.00 -14.03
C SER A 162 10.49 -5.23 -14.46
N LEU A 163 11.53 -5.14 -13.61
CA LEU A 163 12.81 -4.53 -13.96
C LEU A 163 13.47 -5.27 -15.14
N VAL A 164 13.50 -6.60 -15.10
CA VAL A 164 14.06 -7.41 -16.20
C VAL A 164 13.28 -7.19 -17.50
N LEU A 165 11.95 -7.13 -17.44
CA LEU A 165 11.11 -6.84 -18.60
C LEU A 165 11.39 -5.43 -19.16
N LEU A 166 11.56 -4.43 -18.31
CA LEU A 166 11.90 -3.05 -18.73
C LEU A 166 13.27 -2.99 -19.42
N ILE A 167 14.25 -3.75 -18.90
CA ILE A 167 15.55 -3.92 -19.57
C ILE A 167 15.36 -4.58 -20.94
N GLY A 168 14.47 -5.57 -21.05
CA GLY A 168 14.12 -6.21 -22.32
C GLY A 168 13.51 -5.23 -23.33
N VAL A 169 12.67 -4.27 -22.87
CA VAL A 169 12.15 -3.18 -23.72
C VAL A 169 13.27 -2.25 -24.18
N TYR A 170 14.17 -1.88 -23.27
CA TYR A 170 15.31 -1.02 -23.58
C TYR A 170 16.21 -1.60 -24.69
N PHE A 171 16.48 -2.90 -24.64
CA PHE A 171 17.28 -3.58 -25.67
C PHE A 171 16.47 -4.03 -26.89
N ASN A 172 15.18 -3.66 -26.99
CA ASN A 172 14.26 -4.07 -28.05
C ASN A 172 14.10 -5.59 -28.19
N TRP A 173 14.30 -6.38 -27.11
CA TRP A 173 14.00 -7.82 -27.08
C TRP A 173 12.49 -8.07 -27.02
N ILE A 174 11.75 -7.16 -26.40
CA ILE A 174 10.29 -7.15 -26.33
C ILE A 174 9.76 -5.78 -26.67
N THR A 175 8.61 -5.73 -27.30
CA THR A 175 7.89 -4.48 -27.61
C THR A 175 7.20 -3.95 -26.35
N VAL A 176 6.83 -2.67 -26.33
CA VAL A 176 6.05 -2.08 -25.23
C VAL A 176 4.67 -2.75 -25.08
N GLU A 177 4.06 -3.20 -26.18
CA GLU A 177 2.85 -4.02 -26.17
C GLU A 177 3.12 -5.40 -25.55
N GLY A 178 4.22 -6.02 -25.94
CA GLY A 178 4.68 -7.29 -25.37
C GLY A 178 4.93 -7.20 -23.88
N PHE A 179 5.38 -6.05 -23.37
CA PHE A 179 5.53 -5.81 -21.93
C PHE A 179 4.22 -5.94 -21.16
N VAL A 180 3.10 -5.43 -21.72
CA VAL A 180 1.79 -5.54 -21.07
C VAL A 180 1.37 -7.00 -20.90
N TYR A 181 1.54 -7.82 -21.96
CA TYR A 181 1.26 -9.27 -21.89
C TYR A 181 2.24 -9.99 -20.97
N ALA A 182 3.54 -9.66 -21.05
CA ALA A 182 4.56 -10.25 -20.19
C ALA A 182 4.30 -9.96 -18.70
N THR A 183 3.71 -8.82 -18.36
CA THR A 183 3.28 -8.52 -17.00
C THR A 183 2.27 -9.57 -16.48
N ALA A 184 1.30 -9.99 -17.30
CA ALA A 184 0.37 -11.04 -16.90
C ALA A 184 1.08 -12.40 -16.70
N VAL A 185 2.06 -12.70 -17.54
CA VAL A 185 2.89 -13.91 -17.39
C VAL A 185 3.70 -13.87 -16.08
N VAL A 186 4.23 -12.70 -15.68
CA VAL A 186 4.93 -12.54 -14.40
C VAL A 186 4.02 -12.87 -13.21
N TYR A 187 2.76 -12.41 -13.21
CA TYR A 187 1.80 -12.78 -12.16
C TYR A 187 1.48 -14.27 -12.16
N LEU A 188 1.36 -14.88 -13.33
CA LEU A 188 1.17 -16.34 -13.46
C LEU A 188 2.38 -17.11 -12.90
N ILE A 189 3.61 -16.70 -13.24
CA ILE A 189 4.83 -17.33 -12.72
C ILE A 189 4.91 -17.17 -11.19
N ALA A 190 4.61 -15.98 -10.66
CA ALA A 190 4.59 -15.76 -9.21
C ALA A 190 3.58 -16.67 -8.50
N LEU A 191 2.39 -16.85 -9.07
CA LEU A 191 1.40 -17.80 -8.60
C LEU A 191 1.95 -19.24 -8.62
N LEU A 192 2.45 -19.71 -9.77
CA LEU A 192 2.92 -21.09 -9.93
C LEU A 192 4.09 -21.40 -8.97
N VAL A 193 5.07 -20.52 -8.88
CA VAL A 193 6.21 -20.67 -7.96
C VAL A 193 5.74 -20.78 -6.51
N THR A 194 4.81 -19.91 -6.10
CA THR A 194 4.27 -19.94 -4.73
C THR A 194 3.43 -21.18 -4.47
N MET A 195 2.63 -21.62 -5.45
CA MET A 195 1.83 -22.84 -5.40
C MET A 195 2.70 -24.08 -5.26
N PHE A 196 3.70 -24.25 -6.13
CA PHE A 196 4.61 -25.40 -6.05
C PHE A 196 5.38 -25.44 -4.74
N TYR A 197 5.82 -24.30 -4.24
CA TYR A 197 6.48 -24.24 -2.94
C TYR A 197 5.51 -24.58 -1.79
N ALA A 198 4.27 -24.11 -1.82
CA ALA A 198 3.25 -24.47 -0.83
C ALA A 198 2.95 -25.97 -0.83
N PHE A 199 2.84 -26.59 -2.02
CA PHE A 199 2.61 -28.03 -2.16
C PHE A 199 3.82 -28.89 -1.78
N SER A 200 5.04 -28.35 -1.84
CA SER A 200 6.23 -29.06 -1.34
C SER A 200 6.26 -29.14 0.19
N ILE A 201 5.62 -28.20 0.89
CA ILE A 201 5.54 -28.20 2.36
C ILE A 201 4.45 -29.16 2.85
N GLN A 202 3.26 -29.04 2.27
CA GLN A 202 2.13 -29.91 2.57
C GLN A 202 1.30 -30.13 1.31
N LYS A 203 1.12 -31.40 0.90
CA LYS A 203 0.26 -31.72 -0.24
C LYS A 203 -1.21 -31.57 0.16
N PRO A 204 -2.05 -30.93 -0.68
CA PRO A 204 -3.49 -30.91 -0.46
C PRO A 204 -4.08 -32.32 -0.66
N ASN A 205 -5.09 -32.64 0.12
CA ASN A 205 -5.94 -33.78 -0.17
C ASN A 205 -7.14 -33.27 -0.96
N PHE A 206 -7.13 -33.33 -2.29
CA PHE A 206 -8.15 -32.76 -3.18
C PHE A 206 -9.58 -33.34 -3.00
N GLN A 207 -9.94 -33.70 -1.78
CA GLN A 207 -11.32 -34.00 -1.41
C GLN A 207 -12.00 -32.71 -1.00
N PHE A 208 -13.05 -32.34 -1.73
CA PHE A 208 -13.90 -31.23 -1.33
C PHE A 208 -14.73 -31.64 -0.12
N THR A 209 -14.32 -31.18 1.03
CA THR A 209 -15.04 -31.44 2.30
C THR A 209 -15.39 -30.08 2.91
N ILE A 210 -16.66 -29.94 3.24
CA ILE A 210 -17.15 -28.73 3.90
C ILE A 210 -16.73 -28.77 5.38
N PRO A 211 -16.11 -27.72 5.93
CA PRO A 211 -15.71 -27.66 7.34
C PRO A 211 -16.91 -27.75 8.28
N ASN A 212 -16.78 -28.35 9.46
CA ASN A 212 -17.84 -28.46 10.45
C ASN A 212 -18.42 -27.11 10.90
N ASN A 213 -17.59 -26.04 10.91
CA ASN A 213 -17.98 -24.66 11.29
C ASN A 213 -18.30 -23.79 10.07
N THR A 214 -18.91 -24.35 9.03
CA THR A 214 -19.14 -23.67 7.73
C THR A 214 -19.82 -22.33 7.88
N LYS A 215 -20.82 -22.20 8.78
CA LYS A 215 -21.52 -20.94 9.01
C LYS A 215 -20.59 -19.84 9.50
N ASP A 216 -19.72 -20.13 10.47
CA ASP A 216 -18.78 -19.16 11.01
C ASP A 216 -17.71 -18.79 9.99
N VAL A 217 -17.22 -19.77 9.22
CA VAL A 217 -16.28 -19.58 8.12
C VAL A 217 -16.89 -18.67 7.06
N LEU A 218 -18.12 -18.92 6.59
CA LEU A 218 -18.78 -18.10 5.57
C LEU A 218 -19.08 -16.69 6.05
N VAL A 219 -19.60 -16.53 7.28
CA VAL A 219 -19.85 -15.20 7.86
C VAL A 219 -18.55 -14.40 7.98
N TYR A 220 -17.49 -15.02 8.49
CA TYR A 220 -16.19 -14.38 8.57
C TYR A 220 -15.65 -13.99 7.19
N THR A 221 -15.73 -14.90 6.24
CA THR A 221 -15.31 -14.71 4.85
C THR A 221 -16.01 -13.51 4.22
N PHE A 222 -17.32 -13.38 4.41
CA PHE A 222 -18.10 -12.24 3.91
C PHE A 222 -17.58 -10.89 4.45
N TYR A 223 -17.33 -10.80 5.77
CA TYR A 223 -16.74 -9.57 6.34
C TYR A 223 -15.34 -9.29 5.81
N ILE A 224 -14.54 -10.31 5.55
CA ILE A 224 -13.20 -10.16 5.01
C ILE A 224 -13.21 -9.69 3.55
N ILE A 225 -14.14 -10.18 2.73
CA ILE A 225 -14.30 -9.68 1.36
C ILE A 225 -14.57 -8.19 1.38
N LEU A 226 -15.54 -7.74 2.20
CA LEU A 226 -15.88 -6.33 2.31
C LEU A 226 -14.67 -5.50 2.76
N SER A 227 -13.96 -5.94 3.80
CA SER A 227 -12.79 -5.24 4.33
C SER A 227 -11.65 -5.18 3.31
N GLY A 228 -11.35 -6.29 2.63
CA GLY A 228 -10.29 -6.38 1.62
C GLY A 228 -10.62 -5.54 0.38
N SER A 229 -11.86 -5.57 -0.09
CA SER A 229 -12.30 -4.76 -1.22
C SER A 229 -12.21 -3.26 -0.91
N VAL A 230 -12.61 -2.85 0.30
CA VAL A 230 -12.45 -1.46 0.77
C VAL A 230 -10.97 -1.05 0.74
N ALA A 231 -10.07 -1.88 1.28
CA ALA A 231 -8.64 -1.56 1.32
C ALA A 231 -8.02 -1.39 -0.08
N ASN A 232 -8.35 -2.30 -1.01
CA ASN A 232 -7.82 -2.24 -2.38
C ASN A 232 -8.44 -1.09 -3.20
N LEU A 233 -9.72 -0.80 -3.02
CA LEU A 233 -10.35 0.37 -3.63
C LEU A 233 -9.70 1.69 -3.18
N LEU A 234 -9.28 1.79 -1.92
CA LEU A 234 -8.58 2.97 -1.42
C LEU A 234 -7.16 3.12 -1.95
N LEU A 235 -6.54 2.02 -2.38
CA LEU A 235 -5.18 2.05 -2.95
C LEU A 235 -5.17 2.31 -4.45
N ASP A 236 -6.15 1.77 -5.17
CA ASP A 236 -6.11 1.70 -6.63
C ASP A 236 -7.37 2.22 -7.32
N GLY A 237 -8.44 2.52 -6.56
CA GLY A 237 -9.70 3.00 -7.12
C GLY A 237 -9.57 4.32 -7.89
N ASP A 238 -8.69 5.20 -7.45
CA ASP A 238 -8.39 6.48 -8.12
C ASP A 238 -7.97 6.26 -9.58
N LYS A 239 -7.09 5.28 -9.84
CA LYS A 239 -6.60 4.97 -11.19
C LYS A 239 -7.70 4.43 -12.10
N ILE A 240 -8.63 3.63 -11.53
CA ILE A 240 -9.79 3.12 -12.27
C ILE A 240 -10.71 4.28 -12.64
N MET A 241 -10.94 5.20 -11.70
CA MET A 241 -11.80 6.37 -11.96
C MET A 241 -11.15 7.34 -12.94
N LEU A 242 -9.83 7.55 -12.86
CA LEU A 242 -9.10 8.37 -13.83
C LEU A 242 -9.27 7.84 -15.26
N ASN A 243 -9.27 6.51 -15.48
CA ASN A 243 -9.52 5.94 -16.81
C ASN A 243 -10.91 6.30 -17.39
N GLN A 244 -11.91 6.51 -16.53
CA GLN A 244 -13.26 6.86 -16.99
C GLN A 244 -13.39 8.32 -17.45
N TYR A 245 -12.59 9.22 -16.88
CA TYR A 245 -12.72 10.66 -17.11
C TYR A 245 -11.59 11.26 -17.92
N MET A 246 -10.38 10.68 -17.87
CA MET A 246 -9.15 11.22 -18.45
C MET A 246 -8.54 10.27 -19.49
N ILE A 247 -7.63 10.77 -20.32
CA ILE A 247 -6.77 9.92 -21.17
C ILE A 247 -5.86 9.07 -20.30
N ILE A 248 -5.52 7.87 -20.78
CA ILE A 248 -4.80 6.84 -20.02
C ILE A 248 -3.44 7.32 -19.51
N ASP A 249 -2.79 8.24 -20.21
CA ASP A 249 -1.49 8.83 -19.88
C ASP A 249 -1.50 9.50 -18.48
N ASN A 250 -2.64 10.08 -18.09
CA ASN A 250 -2.79 10.69 -16.76
C ASN A 250 -2.61 9.69 -15.62
N ILE A 251 -2.89 8.42 -15.85
CA ILE A 251 -2.65 7.37 -14.85
C ILE A 251 -1.16 7.17 -14.62
N ALA A 252 -0.32 7.32 -15.64
CA ALA A 252 1.13 7.27 -15.50
C ALA A 252 1.64 8.40 -14.58
N PHE A 253 1.23 9.64 -14.85
CA PHE A 253 1.62 10.81 -14.06
C PHE A 253 1.14 10.70 -12.61
N TYR A 254 -0.10 10.29 -12.43
CA TYR A 254 -0.68 10.05 -11.10
C TYR A 254 0.04 8.92 -10.35
N SER A 255 0.44 7.85 -11.05
CA SER A 255 1.11 6.70 -10.45
C SER A 255 2.51 7.04 -9.94
N VAL A 256 3.29 7.85 -10.66
CA VAL A 256 4.58 8.35 -10.18
C VAL A 256 4.38 9.18 -8.92
N ALA A 257 3.46 10.15 -8.95
CA ALA A 257 3.19 11.03 -7.83
C ALA A 257 2.72 10.28 -6.58
N THR A 258 1.78 9.34 -6.75
CA THR A 258 1.26 8.54 -5.64
C THR A 258 2.32 7.61 -5.07
N TYR A 259 3.20 7.03 -5.90
CA TYR A 259 4.29 6.20 -5.42
C TYR A 259 5.26 6.98 -4.53
N ILE A 260 5.67 8.19 -4.96
CA ILE A 260 6.52 9.08 -4.16
C ILE A 260 5.86 9.38 -2.82
N ALA A 261 4.57 9.73 -2.83
CA ALA A 261 3.83 10.05 -1.61
C ALA A 261 3.64 8.85 -0.68
N LEU A 262 3.51 7.62 -1.21
CA LEU A 262 3.35 6.40 -0.41
C LEU A 262 4.56 6.09 0.47
N VAL A 263 5.76 6.57 0.13
CA VAL A 263 6.98 6.40 0.94
C VAL A 263 6.78 6.98 2.35
N ILE A 264 5.99 8.05 2.49
CA ILE A 264 5.68 8.68 3.78
C ILE A 264 5.01 7.70 4.74
N SER A 265 4.23 6.73 4.23
CA SER A 265 3.53 5.74 5.06
C SER A 265 4.37 4.52 5.45
N VAL A 266 5.58 4.34 4.89
CA VAL A 266 6.41 3.16 5.13
C VAL A 266 6.76 2.97 6.62
N PRO A 267 7.11 4.01 7.40
CA PRO A 267 7.40 3.86 8.82
C PRO A 267 6.26 3.25 9.63
N SER A 268 5.00 3.53 9.27
CA SER A 268 3.84 2.99 9.99
C SER A 268 3.74 1.47 9.91
N ARG A 269 4.13 0.88 8.76
CA ARG A 269 4.08 -0.57 8.57
C ARG A 269 4.99 -1.31 9.54
N ALA A 270 6.21 -0.81 9.76
CA ALA A 270 7.16 -1.37 10.70
C ALA A 270 6.66 -1.23 12.14
N MET A 271 6.14 -0.04 12.50
CA MET A 271 5.62 0.21 13.85
C MET A 271 4.39 -0.66 14.14
N HIS A 272 3.47 -0.80 13.22
CA HIS A 272 2.26 -1.59 13.42
C HIS A 272 2.55 -3.07 13.71
N GLN A 273 3.58 -3.66 13.08
CA GLN A 273 3.98 -5.05 13.37
C GLN A 273 4.36 -5.27 14.85
N ILE A 274 4.95 -4.24 15.49
CA ILE A 274 5.37 -4.30 16.90
C ILE A 274 4.22 -3.92 17.83
N VAL A 275 3.50 -2.87 17.49
CA VAL A 275 2.51 -2.25 18.39
C VAL A 275 1.17 -3.00 18.41
N TYR A 276 0.76 -3.67 17.34
CA TYR A 276 -0.52 -4.40 17.32
C TYR A 276 -0.64 -5.48 18.39
N PRO A 277 0.35 -6.38 18.58
CA PRO A 277 0.26 -7.37 19.67
C PRO A 277 0.23 -6.74 21.06
N ILE A 278 0.98 -5.65 21.28
CA ILE A 278 1.01 -4.93 22.56
C ILE A 278 -0.35 -4.29 22.84
N THR A 279 -0.93 -3.63 21.82
CA THR A 279 -2.27 -3.04 21.90
C THR A 279 -3.32 -4.08 22.23
N ALA A 280 -3.30 -5.24 21.55
CA ALA A 280 -4.22 -6.33 21.80
C ALA A 280 -4.15 -6.82 23.24
N LYS A 281 -2.93 -6.99 23.79
CA LYS A 281 -2.70 -7.40 25.19
C LYS A 281 -3.25 -6.37 26.17
N LEU A 282 -2.90 -5.10 26.01
CA LEU A 282 -3.33 -4.03 26.93
C LEU A 282 -4.86 -3.86 26.92
N MET A 283 -5.47 -3.96 25.74
CA MET A 283 -6.94 -3.87 25.61
C MET A 283 -7.64 -5.07 26.25
N HIS A 284 -7.08 -6.29 26.13
CA HIS A 284 -7.63 -7.48 26.75
C HIS A 284 -7.50 -7.45 28.28
N GLU A 285 -6.38 -6.91 28.80
CA GLU A 285 -6.11 -6.76 30.23
C GLU A 285 -6.83 -5.54 30.85
N ASN A 286 -7.59 -4.76 30.05
CA ASN A 286 -8.27 -3.51 30.46
C ASN A 286 -7.33 -2.45 31.08
N LYS A 287 -6.06 -2.40 30.65
CA LYS A 287 -5.04 -1.46 31.13
C LYS A 287 -5.14 -0.13 30.37
N HIS A 288 -6.17 0.66 30.71
CA HIS A 288 -6.48 1.90 29.98
C HIS A 288 -5.36 2.95 30.08
N ASP A 289 -4.72 3.12 31.22
CA ASP A 289 -3.66 4.12 31.41
C ASP A 289 -2.41 3.77 30.59
N GLU A 290 -1.97 2.49 30.62
CA GLU A 290 -0.85 2.02 29.80
C GLU A 290 -1.18 2.14 28.30
N MET A 291 -2.45 1.93 27.91
CA MET A 291 -2.91 2.09 26.55
C MET A 291 -2.88 3.55 26.09
N ASP A 292 -3.28 4.49 26.94
CA ASP A 292 -3.24 5.93 26.64
C ASP A 292 -1.80 6.41 26.44
N ILE A 293 -0.88 5.95 27.31
CA ILE A 293 0.56 6.23 27.19
C ILE A 293 1.09 5.66 25.86
N LEU A 294 0.78 4.39 25.53
CA LEU A 294 1.21 3.76 24.28
C LEU A 294 0.66 4.51 23.07
N TYR A 295 -0.60 4.97 23.12
CA TYR A 295 -1.24 5.69 22.04
C TYR A 295 -0.54 7.03 21.76
N LYS A 296 -0.26 7.81 22.80
CA LYS A 296 0.50 9.08 22.69
C LYS A 296 1.90 8.85 22.15
N LYS A 297 2.61 7.83 22.63
CA LYS A 297 3.96 7.47 22.18
C LYS A 297 3.99 7.07 20.72
N THR A 298 3.08 6.20 20.29
CA THR A 298 3.00 5.76 18.89
C THR A 298 2.63 6.90 17.96
N SER A 299 1.72 7.79 18.36
CA SER A 299 1.34 8.98 17.62
C SER A 299 2.55 9.90 17.40
N ILE A 300 3.25 10.32 18.48
CA ILE A 300 4.36 11.25 18.36
C ILE A 300 5.55 10.65 17.60
N ASN A 301 5.87 9.37 17.82
CA ASN A 301 6.98 8.73 17.13
C ASN A 301 6.73 8.60 15.62
N LEU A 302 5.50 8.20 15.22
CA LEU A 302 5.12 8.16 13.81
C LEU A 302 5.09 9.56 13.19
N GLN A 303 4.65 10.56 13.94
CA GLN A 303 4.62 11.94 13.50
C GLN A 303 6.04 12.46 13.23
N VAL A 304 6.99 12.20 14.13
CA VAL A 304 8.39 12.64 13.96
C VAL A 304 9.04 11.90 12.78
N VAL A 305 8.93 10.57 12.71
CA VAL A 305 9.56 9.81 11.62
C VAL A 305 8.86 10.06 10.29
N GLY A 306 7.53 10.06 10.26
CA GLY A 306 6.75 10.35 9.06
C GLY A 306 6.92 11.79 8.58
N GLY A 307 6.98 12.76 9.52
CA GLY A 307 7.28 14.16 9.22
C GLY A 307 8.65 14.36 8.62
N PHE A 308 9.67 13.63 9.11
CA PHE A 308 11.00 13.61 8.51
C PHE A 308 10.99 13.14 7.05
N VAL A 309 10.33 12.01 6.80
CA VAL A 309 10.22 11.45 5.43
C VAL A 309 9.42 12.39 4.53
N MET A 310 8.30 12.92 5.00
CA MET A 310 7.49 13.88 4.26
C MET A 310 8.29 15.14 3.92
N LEU A 311 8.99 15.69 4.90
CA LEU A 311 9.82 16.87 4.70
C LEU A 311 10.91 16.62 3.68
N GLY A 312 11.62 15.47 3.77
CA GLY A 312 12.66 15.08 2.82
C GLY A 312 12.15 14.98 1.38
N ILE A 313 10.91 14.49 1.18
CA ILE A 313 10.26 14.45 -0.13
C ILE A 313 9.87 15.85 -0.58
N PHE A 314 9.14 16.60 0.24
CA PHE A 314 8.53 17.87 -0.14
C PHE A 314 9.56 18.96 -0.46
N VAL A 315 10.67 19.04 0.29
CA VAL A 315 11.70 20.05 0.04
C VAL A 315 12.52 19.77 -1.22
N ASN A 316 12.56 18.50 -1.66
CA ASN A 316 13.33 18.08 -2.84
C ASN A 316 12.47 17.82 -4.08
N ILE A 317 11.14 17.99 -3.97
CA ILE A 317 10.20 17.51 -4.99
C ILE A 317 10.45 18.13 -6.37
N ASN A 318 10.74 19.42 -6.45
CA ASN A 318 10.99 20.12 -7.72
C ASN A 318 12.22 19.52 -8.43
N MET A 319 13.33 19.33 -7.70
CA MET A 319 14.56 18.74 -8.25
C MET A 319 14.37 17.26 -8.62
N LEU A 320 13.58 16.52 -7.85
CA LEU A 320 13.24 15.13 -8.17
C LEU A 320 12.47 15.05 -9.50
N TYR A 321 11.49 15.92 -9.70
CA TYR A 321 10.75 15.99 -10.96
C TYR A 321 11.60 16.48 -12.10
N GLU A 322 12.56 17.37 -11.86
CA GLU A 322 13.54 17.77 -12.87
C GLU A 322 14.34 16.56 -13.37
N ILE A 323 14.82 15.68 -12.48
CA ILE A 323 15.50 14.45 -12.87
C ILE A 323 14.59 13.53 -13.69
N ILE A 324 13.33 13.37 -13.28
CA ILE A 324 12.35 12.53 -14.00
C ILE A 324 12.15 13.04 -15.42
N ILE A 325 11.91 14.34 -15.58
CA ILE A 325 11.61 14.94 -16.89
C ILE A 325 12.82 15.02 -17.82
N GLN A 326 14.07 15.04 -17.29
CA GLN A 326 15.27 14.97 -18.11
C GLN A 326 15.35 13.69 -18.94
N GLY A 327 14.83 12.56 -18.41
CA GLY A 327 14.76 11.28 -19.11
C GLY A 327 13.69 11.20 -20.19
N LEU A 328 12.73 12.13 -20.22
CA LEU A 328 11.62 12.12 -21.17
C LEU A 328 11.96 12.84 -22.47
N LYS A 329 11.56 12.25 -23.60
CA LYS A 329 11.80 12.80 -24.94
C LYS A 329 10.75 13.83 -25.37
N ASN A 330 9.48 13.65 -24.95
CA ASN A 330 8.36 14.47 -25.38
C ASN A 330 8.15 15.69 -24.47
N PRO A 331 8.26 16.95 -24.97
CA PRO A 331 8.05 18.16 -24.18
C PRO A 331 6.66 18.26 -23.55
N ALA A 332 5.60 17.81 -24.24
CA ALA A 332 4.24 17.85 -23.72
C ALA A 332 4.06 16.91 -22.51
N GLU A 333 4.72 15.74 -22.52
CA GLU A 333 4.73 14.84 -21.35
C GLU A 333 5.45 15.48 -20.15
N LYS A 334 6.52 16.25 -20.38
CA LYS A 334 7.27 16.92 -19.30
C LYS A 334 6.36 17.85 -18.50
N GLU A 335 5.56 18.67 -19.18
CA GLU A 335 4.63 19.60 -18.53
C GLU A 335 3.56 18.85 -17.71
N LEU A 336 3.01 17.78 -18.29
CA LEU A 336 2.02 16.94 -17.62
C LEU A 336 2.59 16.24 -16.38
N TYR A 337 3.84 15.76 -16.41
CA TYR A 337 4.49 15.19 -15.22
C TYR A 337 4.63 16.23 -14.11
N LEU A 338 4.94 17.49 -14.41
CA LEU A 338 5.06 18.54 -13.39
C LEU A 338 3.76 18.79 -12.60
N SER A 339 2.60 18.56 -13.21
CA SER A 339 1.32 18.62 -12.48
C SER A 339 1.22 17.58 -11.35
N GLY A 340 2.02 16.51 -11.43
CA GLY A 340 2.15 15.49 -10.38
C GLY A 340 2.75 16.02 -9.07
N ILE A 341 3.47 17.14 -9.07
CA ILE A 341 4.03 17.75 -7.85
C ILE A 341 2.90 18.09 -6.86
N VAL A 342 1.81 18.69 -7.34
CA VAL A 342 0.65 19.02 -6.52
C VAL A 342 -0.02 17.73 -5.97
N VAL A 343 -0.07 16.68 -6.79
CA VAL A 343 -0.57 15.35 -6.38
C VAL A 343 0.29 14.78 -5.24
N VAL A 344 1.62 14.89 -5.33
CA VAL A 344 2.53 14.43 -4.25
C VAL A 344 2.24 15.17 -2.94
N PHE A 345 2.05 16.49 -2.98
CA PHE A 345 1.70 17.27 -1.78
C PHE A 345 0.37 16.80 -1.18
N MET A 346 -0.68 16.67 -1.99
CA MET A 346 -2.01 16.29 -1.49
C MET A 346 -2.04 14.87 -0.92
N ILE A 347 -1.54 13.90 -1.67
CA ILE A 347 -1.47 12.50 -1.21
C ILE A 347 -0.52 12.37 -0.03
N GLY A 348 0.64 13.04 -0.06
CA GLY A 348 1.60 13.05 1.04
C GLY A 348 1.01 13.58 2.34
N LEU A 349 0.27 14.69 2.29
CA LEU A 349 -0.47 15.21 3.45
C LEU A 349 -1.53 14.22 3.94
N SER A 350 -2.27 13.56 3.05
CA SER A 350 -3.26 12.56 3.45
C SER A 350 -2.62 11.38 4.22
N LYS A 351 -1.44 10.92 3.77
CA LYS A 351 -0.68 9.87 4.46
C LYS A 351 -0.14 10.34 5.80
N TYR A 352 0.33 11.56 5.88
CA TYR A 352 0.79 12.15 7.13
C TYR A 352 -0.35 12.31 8.16
N PHE A 353 -1.55 12.74 7.74
CA PHE A 353 -2.71 12.81 8.63
C PHE A 353 -3.14 11.45 9.18
N ASP A 354 -3.03 10.37 8.38
CA ASP A 354 -3.29 9.02 8.92
C ASP A 354 -2.19 8.56 9.89
N LEU A 355 -0.92 8.91 9.64
CA LEU A 355 0.22 8.60 10.49
C LEU A 355 0.12 9.20 11.90
N ILE A 356 -0.29 10.48 12.00
CA ILE A 356 -0.36 11.18 13.31
C ILE A 356 -1.40 10.58 14.26
N LEU A 357 -2.31 9.73 13.75
CA LEU A 357 -3.25 8.98 14.59
C LEU A 357 -2.62 7.75 15.26
N GLY A 358 -1.34 7.46 15.04
CA GLY A 358 -0.65 6.35 15.68
C GLY A 358 -1.32 5.00 15.43
N ASN A 359 -1.49 4.20 16.50
CA ASN A 359 -2.09 2.87 16.44
C ASN A 359 -3.63 2.83 16.55
N ASN A 360 -4.32 3.91 16.15
CA ASN A 360 -5.77 4.09 16.22
C ASN A 360 -6.55 2.86 15.72
N ASN A 361 -6.19 2.33 14.54
CA ASN A 361 -6.85 1.15 13.96
C ASN A 361 -6.72 -0.07 14.88
N ALA A 362 -5.53 -0.33 15.44
CA ALA A 362 -5.31 -1.45 16.34
C ALA A 362 -6.17 -1.33 17.61
N ILE A 363 -6.32 -0.11 18.14
CA ILE A 363 -7.18 0.16 19.32
C ILE A 363 -8.63 -0.23 18.99
N ILE A 364 -9.21 0.26 17.90
CA ILE A 364 -10.61 -0.01 17.59
C ILE A 364 -10.83 -1.50 17.28
N PHE A 365 -9.91 -2.15 16.54
CA PHE A 365 -10.02 -3.58 16.19
C PHE A 365 -10.01 -4.51 17.41
N ASN A 366 -9.31 -4.13 18.47
CA ASN A 366 -9.21 -4.93 19.69
C ASN A 366 -10.28 -4.59 20.74
N THR A 367 -11.34 -3.87 20.35
CA THR A 367 -12.50 -3.59 21.21
C THR A 367 -13.77 -4.28 20.71
N LYS A 368 -14.84 -4.23 21.50
CA LYS A 368 -16.20 -4.62 21.06
C LYS A 368 -16.70 -3.82 19.86
N TYR A 369 -16.04 -2.74 19.53
CA TYR A 369 -16.42 -1.83 18.41
C TYR A 369 -15.71 -2.13 17.10
N TYR A 370 -15.06 -3.29 16.94
CA TYR A 370 -14.35 -3.66 15.69
C TYR A 370 -15.20 -3.49 14.41
N ARG A 371 -16.54 -3.66 14.51
CA ARG A 371 -17.46 -3.42 13.38
C ARG A 371 -17.50 -1.96 12.94
N ALA A 372 -17.18 -1.02 13.82
CA ALA A 372 -17.14 0.40 13.47
C ALA A 372 -16.07 0.70 12.42
N VAL A 373 -14.94 -0.02 12.45
CA VAL A 373 -13.88 0.14 11.44
C VAL A 373 -14.38 -0.26 10.05
N LEU A 374 -15.16 -1.34 9.95
CA LEU A 374 -15.74 -1.76 8.68
C LEU A 374 -16.74 -0.72 8.15
N PHE A 375 -17.62 -0.23 9.02
CA PHE A 375 -18.58 0.81 8.65
C PHE A 375 -17.89 2.10 8.20
N LEU A 376 -16.90 2.57 8.96
CA LEU A 376 -16.11 3.75 8.61
C LEU A 376 -15.31 3.53 7.32
N GLY A 377 -14.80 2.31 7.08
CA GLY A 377 -14.13 1.95 5.85
C GLY A 377 -15.04 2.02 4.61
N VAL A 378 -16.26 1.47 4.72
CA VAL A 378 -17.27 1.58 3.65
C VAL A 378 -17.64 3.04 3.40
N LEU A 379 -17.84 3.83 4.45
CA LEU A 379 -18.10 5.27 4.33
C LEU A 379 -16.95 5.98 3.61
N LEU A 380 -15.70 5.65 3.94
CA LEU A 380 -14.52 6.20 3.27
C LEU A 380 -14.53 5.90 1.76
N VAL A 381 -14.87 4.66 1.36
CA VAL A 381 -14.99 4.32 -0.07
C VAL A 381 -16.07 5.14 -0.75
N ILE A 382 -17.25 5.24 -0.14
CA ILE A 382 -18.37 6.04 -0.69
C ILE A 382 -17.94 7.51 -0.85
N LEU A 383 -17.27 8.07 0.16
CA LEU A 383 -16.74 9.44 0.10
C LEU A 383 -15.69 9.59 -1.01
N THR A 384 -14.72 8.66 -1.08
CA THR A 384 -13.66 8.73 -2.09
C THR A 384 -14.23 8.63 -3.50
N VAL A 385 -15.12 7.67 -3.76
CA VAL A 385 -15.76 7.52 -5.07
C VAL A 385 -16.61 8.75 -5.40
N GLY A 386 -17.46 9.19 -4.48
CA GLY A 386 -18.33 10.36 -4.70
C GLY A 386 -17.54 11.65 -4.96
N LEU A 387 -16.49 11.90 -4.19
CA LEU A 387 -15.64 13.07 -4.39
C LEU A 387 -14.81 12.98 -5.67
N ASN A 388 -14.32 11.81 -6.04
CA ASN A 388 -13.65 11.61 -7.32
C ASN A 388 -14.59 11.86 -8.51
N MET A 389 -15.85 11.44 -8.44
CA MET A 389 -16.87 11.74 -9.48
C MET A 389 -17.07 13.24 -9.69
N ILE A 390 -16.92 14.04 -8.63
CA ILE A 390 -17.08 15.49 -8.68
C ILE A 390 -15.77 16.16 -9.14
N PHE A 391 -14.64 15.81 -8.54
CA PHE A 391 -13.40 16.56 -8.71
C PHE A 391 -12.55 16.15 -9.90
N ILE A 392 -12.58 14.88 -10.34
CA ILE A 392 -11.80 14.45 -11.51
C ILE A 392 -12.26 15.19 -12.79
N PRO A 393 -13.56 15.30 -13.10
CA PRO A 393 -13.99 16.02 -14.29
C PRO A 393 -13.58 17.50 -14.33
N ILE A 394 -13.39 18.13 -13.16
CA ILE A 394 -13.08 19.56 -13.04
C ILE A 394 -11.57 19.81 -13.01
N TYR A 395 -10.82 19.00 -12.24
CA TYR A 395 -9.41 19.26 -11.93
C TYR A 395 -8.48 18.10 -12.35
N GLY A 396 -8.97 17.07 -13.05
CA GLY A 396 -8.16 15.97 -13.53
C GLY A 396 -7.48 15.19 -12.40
N ILE A 397 -6.18 14.88 -12.55
CA ILE A 397 -5.40 14.14 -11.56
C ILE A 397 -5.27 14.88 -10.23
N VAL A 398 -5.22 16.19 -10.24
CA VAL A 398 -5.21 17.03 -9.03
C VAL A 398 -6.54 16.90 -8.29
N GLY A 399 -7.65 16.82 -9.03
CA GLY A 399 -8.98 16.57 -8.47
C GLY A 399 -9.07 15.22 -7.75
N SER A 400 -8.49 14.17 -8.33
CA SER A 400 -8.40 12.85 -7.68
C SER A 400 -7.57 12.89 -6.38
N ALA A 401 -6.42 13.56 -6.41
CA ALA A 401 -5.58 13.72 -5.22
C ALA A 401 -6.29 14.54 -4.12
N PHE A 402 -7.02 15.58 -4.49
CA PHE A 402 -7.83 16.37 -3.56
C PHE A 402 -8.97 15.56 -2.96
N ALA A 403 -9.69 14.77 -3.77
CA ALA A 403 -10.73 13.86 -3.30
C ALA A 403 -10.17 12.88 -2.26
N THR A 404 -9.01 12.29 -2.53
CA THR A 404 -8.32 11.37 -1.61
C THR A 404 -7.87 12.08 -0.33
N LEU A 405 -7.28 13.28 -0.42
CA LEU A 405 -6.92 14.07 0.76
C LEU A 405 -8.13 14.36 1.65
N LEU A 406 -9.22 14.84 1.06
CA LEU A 406 -10.44 15.19 1.79
C LEU A 406 -11.07 13.94 2.43
N SER A 407 -11.20 12.83 1.67
CA SER A 407 -11.78 11.58 2.17
C SER A 407 -10.98 11.00 3.34
N ILE A 408 -9.65 10.92 3.20
CA ILE A 408 -8.78 10.39 4.26
C ILE A 408 -8.78 11.31 5.49
N THR A 409 -8.80 12.62 5.30
CA THR A 409 -8.88 13.59 6.41
C THR A 409 -10.18 13.43 7.18
N LEU A 410 -11.33 13.39 6.49
CA LEU A 410 -12.64 13.17 7.12
C LEU A 410 -12.71 11.83 7.85
N TYR A 411 -12.20 10.79 7.23
CA TYR A 411 -12.12 9.46 7.84
C TYR A 411 -11.24 9.44 9.09
N SER A 412 -10.07 10.09 9.03
CA SER A 412 -9.14 10.19 10.15
C SER A 412 -9.75 10.97 11.33
N VAL A 413 -10.44 12.06 11.03
CA VAL A 413 -11.21 12.83 12.04
C VAL A 413 -12.32 11.96 12.64
N ALA A 414 -13.09 11.24 11.83
CA ALA A 414 -14.16 10.36 12.31
C ALA A 414 -13.62 9.25 13.24
N LYS A 415 -12.50 8.60 12.87
CA LYS A 415 -11.82 7.60 13.72
C LYS A 415 -11.35 8.22 15.04
N LEU A 416 -10.73 9.38 14.98
CA LEU A 416 -10.25 10.09 16.16
C LEU A 416 -11.41 10.42 17.11
N LEU A 417 -12.48 11.04 16.60
CA LEU A 417 -13.66 11.37 17.39
C LEU A 417 -14.32 10.13 17.99
N PHE A 418 -14.33 9.02 17.26
CA PHE A 418 -14.84 7.75 17.76
C PHE A 418 -14.03 7.24 18.97
N VAL A 419 -12.69 7.20 18.85
CA VAL A 419 -11.79 6.76 19.91
C VAL A 419 -11.88 7.67 21.14
N VAL A 420 -11.85 8.99 20.92
CA VAL A 420 -11.97 9.98 22.01
C VAL A 420 -13.30 9.85 22.75
N LYS A 421 -14.42 9.79 22.02
CA LYS A 421 -15.75 9.75 22.65
C LYS A 421 -16.09 8.42 23.30
N ARG A 422 -15.71 7.30 22.70
CA ARG A 422 -16.10 5.95 23.15
C ARG A 422 -15.09 5.28 24.05
N LEU A 423 -13.80 5.53 23.84
CA LEU A 423 -12.72 4.88 24.57
C LEU A 423 -11.98 5.84 25.52
N LYS A 424 -12.24 7.15 25.42
CA LYS A 424 -11.60 8.21 26.23
C LYS A 424 -10.08 8.22 26.11
N LEU A 425 -9.53 7.78 24.96
CA LEU A 425 -8.11 7.79 24.64
C LEU A 425 -7.80 8.93 23.68
N TYR A 426 -6.68 9.64 23.91
CA TYR A 426 -6.33 10.82 23.12
C TYR A 426 -4.85 10.78 22.68
N PRO A 427 -4.53 10.82 21.35
CA PRO A 427 -3.16 10.62 20.88
C PRO A 427 -2.27 11.86 21.00
N PHE A 428 -2.84 13.06 21.08
CA PHE A 428 -2.10 14.31 20.94
C PHE A 428 -1.61 14.84 22.28
N THR A 429 -0.42 15.45 22.22
CA THR A 429 0.25 16.10 23.34
C THR A 429 0.75 17.49 22.92
N LYS A 430 1.35 18.26 23.82
CA LYS A 430 2.02 19.51 23.46
C LYS A 430 3.14 19.29 22.44
N GLN A 431 3.85 18.18 22.54
CA GLN A 431 4.91 17.78 21.61
C GLN A 431 4.40 17.57 20.17
N THR A 432 3.14 17.14 20.01
CA THR A 432 2.47 17.04 18.71
C THR A 432 2.46 18.39 18.00
N LEU A 433 2.10 19.46 18.71
CA LEU A 433 2.08 20.82 18.16
C LEU A 433 3.49 21.30 17.80
N TYR A 434 4.47 21.05 18.68
CA TYR A 434 5.88 21.42 18.41
C TYR A 434 6.44 20.67 17.19
N SER A 435 6.12 19.39 17.01
CA SER A 435 6.52 18.62 15.86
C SER A 435 5.91 19.15 14.55
N ILE A 436 4.61 19.51 14.56
CA ILE A 436 3.95 20.10 13.39
C ILE A 436 4.58 21.46 13.05
N ALA A 437 4.76 22.32 14.06
CA ALA A 437 5.34 23.65 13.88
C ALA A 437 6.79 23.53 13.32
N LEU A 438 7.61 22.65 13.89
CA LEU A 438 8.97 22.42 13.41
C LEU A 438 8.99 21.94 11.96
N THR A 439 8.15 20.95 11.64
CA THR A 439 8.05 20.41 10.26
C THR A 439 7.65 21.50 9.27
N LEU A 440 6.67 22.36 9.65
CA LEU A 440 6.22 23.46 8.81
C LEU A 440 7.30 24.53 8.62
N VAL A 441 7.99 24.94 9.69
CA VAL A 441 9.05 25.95 9.64
C VAL A 441 10.20 25.45 8.76
N LEU A 442 10.64 24.21 8.95
CA LEU A 442 11.71 23.64 8.13
C LEU A 442 11.27 23.44 6.68
N PHE A 443 10.00 23.08 6.43
CA PHE A 443 9.48 23.04 5.08
C PHE A 443 9.58 24.40 4.38
N LEU A 444 9.07 25.46 5.02
CA LEU A 444 9.13 26.81 4.44
C LEU A 444 10.57 27.29 4.22
N LEU A 445 11.48 26.98 5.15
CA LEU A 445 12.88 27.36 5.04
C LEU A 445 13.57 26.66 3.87
N PHE A 446 13.45 25.32 3.76
CA PHE A 446 14.20 24.54 2.81
C PHE A 446 13.50 24.41 1.45
N TYR A 447 12.18 24.56 1.34
CA TYR A 447 11.47 24.46 0.07
C TYR A 447 11.87 25.57 -0.90
N PHE A 448 11.96 26.81 -0.40
CA PHE A 448 12.34 27.99 -1.20
C PHE A 448 13.85 28.19 -1.33
N TRP A 449 14.65 27.40 -0.63
CA TRP A 449 16.10 27.51 -0.72
C TRP A 449 16.60 26.66 -1.88
N GLU A 450 17.04 27.29 -2.95
CA GLU A 450 17.60 26.65 -4.13
C GLU A 450 19.12 26.74 -4.13
N PHE A 451 19.77 25.65 -4.55
CA PHE A 451 21.21 25.59 -4.74
C PHE A 451 21.56 25.67 -6.24
N PRO A 452 22.63 26.42 -6.64
CA PRO A 452 23.02 26.55 -8.04
C PRO A 452 23.84 25.35 -8.54
N PHE A 453 23.44 24.13 -8.14
CA PHE A 453 24.15 22.90 -8.50
C PHE A 453 23.25 21.98 -9.32
N ASN A 454 23.85 20.90 -9.85
CA ASN A 454 23.10 19.81 -10.47
C ASN A 454 22.00 19.29 -9.51
N PRO A 455 20.80 18.93 -9.99
CA PRO A 455 19.68 18.46 -9.16
C PRO A 455 20.06 17.39 -8.15
N ILE A 456 20.90 16.41 -8.53
CA ILE A 456 21.33 15.32 -7.64
C ILE A 456 22.16 15.87 -6.46
N ILE A 457 23.14 16.74 -6.74
CA ILE A 457 23.98 17.36 -5.70
C ILE A 457 23.11 18.22 -4.78
N SER A 458 22.20 18.98 -5.36
CA SER A 458 21.28 19.85 -4.63
C SER A 458 20.37 19.05 -3.68
N ILE A 459 19.81 17.92 -4.15
CA ILE A 459 19.02 17.00 -3.31
C ILE A 459 19.85 16.48 -2.13
N VAL A 460 21.08 16.02 -2.39
CA VAL A 460 21.97 15.49 -1.35
C VAL A 460 22.29 16.55 -0.30
N LEU A 461 22.74 17.73 -0.73
CA LEU A 461 23.10 18.83 0.18
C LEU A 461 21.88 19.30 0.99
N LYS A 462 20.75 19.54 0.32
CA LYS A 462 19.51 19.96 0.97
C LYS A 462 19.03 18.92 1.97
N SER A 463 19.08 17.64 1.61
CA SER A 463 18.70 16.54 2.51
C SER A 463 19.60 16.44 3.73
N ILE A 464 20.93 16.61 3.58
CA ILE A 464 21.87 16.60 4.70
C ILE A 464 21.59 17.76 5.66
N LEU A 465 21.49 18.99 5.14
CA LEU A 465 21.25 20.17 5.98
C LEU A 465 19.91 20.10 6.69
N MET A 466 18.86 19.69 5.97
CA MET A 466 17.52 19.47 6.54
C MET A 466 17.56 18.40 7.63
N THR A 467 18.26 17.28 7.39
CA THR A 467 18.37 16.19 8.38
C THR A 467 19.06 16.68 9.65
N ILE A 468 20.17 17.40 9.53
CA ILE A 468 20.88 17.96 10.69
C ILE A 468 19.95 18.90 11.48
N ALA A 469 19.28 19.82 10.79
CA ALA A 469 18.35 20.76 11.43
C ALA A 469 17.19 20.02 12.09
N TYR A 470 16.55 19.06 11.39
CA TYR A 470 15.41 18.31 11.90
C TYR A 470 15.77 17.49 13.14
N VAL A 471 16.86 16.73 13.09
CA VAL A 471 17.34 15.91 14.22
C VAL A 471 17.74 16.80 15.39
N TYR A 472 18.49 17.89 15.16
CA TYR A 472 18.93 18.81 16.20
C TYR A 472 17.75 19.43 16.94
N PHE A 473 16.75 19.98 16.24
CA PHE A 473 15.62 20.62 16.88
C PHE A 473 14.66 19.62 17.55
N ASN A 474 14.43 18.44 16.95
CA ASN A 474 13.65 17.37 17.60
C ASN A 474 14.30 16.96 18.93
N TYR A 475 15.64 16.79 18.93
CA TYR A 475 16.40 16.45 20.13
C TYR A 475 16.34 17.57 21.18
N LYS A 476 16.61 18.81 20.79
CA LYS A 476 16.63 19.98 21.69
C LYS A 476 15.28 20.30 22.33
N PHE A 477 14.18 20.13 21.62
CA PHE A 477 12.83 20.37 22.10
C PHE A 477 12.19 19.13 22.78
N GLU A 478 12.94 18.05 22.88
CA GLU A 478 12.49 16.78 23.50
C GLU A 478 11.13 16.33 22.95
N ILE A 479 10.95 16.41 21.60
CA ILE A 479 9.67 16.13 20.95
C ILE A 479 9.27 14.66 21.14
N SER A 480 10.22 13.71 21.00
CA SER A 480 10.03 12.30 21.28
C SER A 480 11.12 11.78 22.20
N ILE A 481 10.74 11.35 23.41
CA ILE A 481 11.66 10.81 24.40
C ILE A 481 12.33 9.53 23.87
N GLU A 482 11.58 8.67 23.20
CA GLU A 482 12.09 7.39 22.67
C GLU A 482 13.15 7.64 21.56
N ILE A 483 12.88 8.57 20.64
CA ILE A 483 13.83 8.91 19.57
C ILE A 483 15.08 9.54 20.18
N ASN A 484 14.95 10.43 21.17
CA ASN A 484 16.08 11.04 21.85
C ASN A 484 16.96 9.98 22.53
N GLN A 485 16.34 8.98 23.20
CA GLN A 485 17.09 7.88 23.81
C GLN A 485 17.90 7.07 22.78
N GLU A 486 17.35 6.84 21.60
CA GLU A 486 18.08 6.14 20.51
C GLU A 486 19.23 7.00 19.96
N ILE A 487 19.03 8.31 19.83
CA ILE A 487 20.10 9.25 19.45
C ILE A 487 21.21 9.23 20.51
N ASP A 488 20.88 9.26 21.79
CA ASP A 488 21.88 9.20 22.88
C ASP A 488 22.68 7.90 22.87
N LYS A 489 22.01 6.77 22.63
CA LYS A 489 22.69 5.47 22.47
C LYS A 489 23.66 5.47 21.30
N PHE A 490 23.27 6.05 20.17
CA PHE A 490 24.12 6.18 18.99
C PHE A 490 25.34 7.08 19.26
N LEU A 491 25.15 8.25 19.87
CA LEU A 491 26.21 9.16 20.23
C LEU A 491 27.21 8.54 21.24
N LYS A 492 26.69 7.75 22.21
CA LYS A 492 27.57 7.02 23.15
C LYS A 492 28.39 5.93 22.45
N LYS A 493 27.87 5.28 21.42
CA LYS A 493 28.64 4.30 20.63
C LYS A 493 29.74 4.97 19.82
N LEU A 494 29.44 6.11 19.17
CA LEU A 494 30.46 6.90 18.44
C LEU A 494 31.59 7.42 19.33
N LYS A 495 31.29 7.76 20.58
CA LYS A 495 32.34 8.20 21.54
C LYS A 495 33.22 7.05 22.06
N LYS A 496 32.80 5.78 21.89
CA LYS A 496 33.55 4.59 22.31
C LYS A 496 34.32 3.92 21.16
N ALA A 497 34.00 4.27 19.89
CA ALA A 497 34.73 3.88 18.70
C ALA A 497 35.83 4.92 18.35
#